data_13e8c023c4032aa2402a597a51221d66
#
_entry.id   13e8c023c4032aa2402a597a51221d66
#
_cell.length_a   1.000
_cell.length_b   1.000
_cell.length_c   1.000
_cell.angle_alpha   90.00
_cell.angle_beta   90.00
_cell.angle_gamma   90.00
#
_symmetry.space_group_name_H-M   'P 1'
#
loop_
_entity.id
_entity.type
_entity.pdbx_description
1 polymer ?
#
loop_
_entity_poly.entity_id
_entity_poly.type
_entity_poly.pdbx_seq_one_letter_code
_entity_poly.pdbx_strand_id
1 'polypeptide(L)'
;PWDIVVHDARMPARVLAQGSLGAGESYMDGWWDCAQLDEMLARVLRSELDRRLHPAGALKLATLAALRNPQSLRRAFIVGRAHYDIGDDLFERMLDTRMIYSCAFWDRAGDLATAQEAKLDLVCRKLGLASGMRVLDIGCGWGGAAQFAAERYGVEVTGITVSKHQAEAAA
;
A
#
# COMPACT_ATOMS: atom_id res chain seq x y z
N PRO A 1 1.69 -6.29 29.33
CA PRO A 1 1.95 -5.15 28.41
C PRO A 1 1.47 -5.41 26.99
N TRP A 2 1.56 -6.65 26.49
CA TRP A 2 1.10 -7.09 25.17
C TRP A 2 -0.34 -7.69 25.19
N ASP A 3 -1.01 -7.65 26.32
CA ASP A 3 -2.39 -8.12 26.45
C ASP A 3 -3.36 -7.16 25.74
N ILE A 4 -4.42 -7.74 25.17
CA ILE A 4 -5.47 -6.99 24.50
C ILE A 4 -6.47 -6.52 25.56
N VAL A 5 -6.79 -5.23 25.55
CA VAL A 5 -7.86 -4.64 26.35
C VAL A 5 -9.08 -4.49 25.45
N VAL A 6 -10.15 -5.23 25.75
CA VAL A 6 -11.39 -5.21 24.94
C VAL A 6 -12.36 -4.18 25.52
N HIS A 7 -12.76 -3.20 24.72
CA HIS A 7 -13.72 -2.15 25.07
C HIS A 7 -15.13 -2.45 24.57
N ASP A 8 -15.27 -3.22 23.50
CA ASP A 8 -16.55 -3.63 22.93
C ASP A 8 -16.64 -5.16 22.85
N ALA A 9 -17.68 -5.71 23.49
CA ALA A 9 -17.92 -7.16 23.56
C ALA A 9 -18.15 -7.83 22.18
N ARG A 10 -18.45 -7.06 21.14
CA ARG A 10 -18.63 -7.56 19.76
C ARG A 10 -17.31 -7.87 19.06
N MET A 11 -16.18 -7.38 19.57
CA MET A 11 -14.87 -7.53 18.94
C MET A 11 -14.50 -9.00 18.65
N PRO A 12 -14.60 -9.95 19.59
CA PRO A 12 -14.24 -11.34 19.33
C PRO A 12 -15.07 -11.96 18.20
N ALA A 13 -16.36 -11.69 18.15
CA ALA A 13 -17.25 -12.18 17.10
C ALA A 13 -16.85 -11.62 15.72
N ARG A 14 -16.49 -10.33 15.64
CA ARG A 14 -16.02 -9.70 14.41
C ARG A 14 -14.68 -10.29 13.93
N VAL A 15 -13.74 -10.50 14.85
CA VAL A 15 -12.45 -11.14 14.54
C VAL A 15 -12.65 -12.57 14.03
N LEU A 16 -13.49 -13.35 14.68
CA LEU A 16 -13.78 -14.72 14.25
C LEU A 16 -14.48 -14.78 12.89
N ALA A 17 -15.33 -13.81 12.59
CA ALA A 17 -16.07 -13.77 11.31
C ALA A 17 -15.22 -13.26 10.15
N GLN A 18 -14.32 -12.33 10.38
CA GLN A 18 -13.60 -11.58 9.34
C GLN A 18 -12.07 -11.74 9.40
N GLY A 19 -11.54 -12.49 10.37
CA GLY A 19 -10.11 -12.75 10.52
C GLY A 19 -9.30 -11.47 10.78
N SER A 20 -8.16 -11.34 10.11
CA SER A 20 -7.26 -10.20 10.24
C SER A 20 -7.90 -8.85 9.88
N LEU A 21 -8.81 -8.83 8.89
CA LEU A 21 -9.55 -7.62 8.55
C LEU A 21 -10.43 -7.18 9.73
N GLY A 22 -11.19 -8.11 10.32
CA GLY A 22 -12.02 -7.82 11.49
C GLY A 22 -11.21 -7.35 12.70
N ALA A 23 -10.00 -7.88 12.90
CA ALA A 23 -9.08 -7.43 13.93
C ALA A 23 -8.63 -5.97 13.69
N GLY A 24 -8.16 -5.66 12.48
CA GLY A 24 -7.71 -4.33 12.12
C GLY A 24 -8.80 -3.27 12.17
N GLU A 25 -9.95 -3.54 11.56
CA GLU A 25 -11.08 -2.60 11.58
C GLU A 25 -11.63 -2.37 12.98
N SER A 26 -11.74 -3.41 13.82
CA SER A 26 -12.19 -3.26 15.21
C SER A 26 -11.19 -2.48 16.08
N TYR A 27 -9.89 -2.54 15.75
CA TYR A 27 -8.87 -1.68 16.36
C TYR A 27 -9.08 -0.22 15.97
N MET A 28 -9.26 0.06 14.68
CA MET A 28 -9.53 1.42 14.18
C MET A 28 -10.83 2.01 14.75
N ASP A 29 -11.84 1.17 14.99
CA ASP A 29 -13.11 1.56 15.61
C ASP A 29 -13.01 1.73 17.15
N GLY A 30 -11.82 1.50 17.75
CA GLY A 30 -11.60 1.63 19.19
C GLY A 30 -12.24 0.52 20.03
N TRP A 31 -12.57 -0.64 19.44
CA TRP A 31 -13.19 -1.75 20.17
C TRP A 31 -12.21 -2.50 21.04
N TRP A 32 -10.93 -2.37 20.80
CA TRP A 32 -9.86 -2.92 21.61
C TRP A 32 -8.57 -2.11 21.47
N ASP A 33 -7.66 -2.29 22.41
CA ASP A 33 -6.36 -1.63 22.42
C ASP A 33 -5.28 -2.58 22.95
N CYS A 34 -4.01 -2.23 22.72
CA CYS A 34 -2.86 -2.97 23.20
C CYS A 34 -1.67 -2.02 23.40
N ALA A 35 -1.11 -2.00 24.62
CA ALA A 35 0.01 -1.10 24.95
C ALA A 35 1.31 -1.44 24.21
N GLN A 36 1.49 -2.70 23.77
CA GLN A 36 2.64 -3.16 22.97
C GLN A 36 2.13 -3.93 21.75
N LEU A 37 1.54 -3.20 20.80
CA LEU A 37 0.88 -3.75 19.63
C LEU A 37 1.84 -4.57 18.74
N ASP A 38 3.08 -4.12 18.59
CA ASP A 38 4.15 -4.78 17.84
C ASP A 38 4.49 -6.17 18.42
N GLU A 39 4.66 -6.25 19.74
CA GLU A 39 4.95 -7.51 20.42
C GLU A 39 3.74 -8.45 20.38
N MET A 40 2.53 -7.95 20.55
CA MET A 40 1.30 -8.72 20.40
C MET A 40 1.19 -9.32 19.01
N LEU A 41 1.35 -8.52 17.95
CA LEU A 41 1.32 -8.98 16.57
C LEU A 41 2.42 -10.01 16.28
N ALA A 42 3.64 -9.78 16.76
CA ALA A 42 4.74 -10.72 16.60
C ALA A 42 4.41 -12.09 17.25
N ARG A 43 3.76 -12.11 18.41
CA ARG A 43 3.32 -13.36 19.09
C ARG A 43 2.20 -14.07 18.34
N VAL A 44 1.20 -13.32 17.86
CA VAL A 44 0.10 -13.87 17.05
C VAL A 44 0.65 -14.51 15.77
N LEU A 45 1.55 -13.84 15.05
CA LEU A 45 2.17 -14.38 13.84
C LEU A 45 3.02 -15.63 14.12
N ARG A 46 3.82 -15.62 15.18
CA ARG A 46 4.62 -16.80 15.57
C ARG A 46 3.77 -18.00 16.01
N SER A 47 2.56 -17.76 16.51
CA SER A 47 1.65 -18.82 16.93
C SER A 47 1.00 -19.58 15.77
N GLU A 48 1.13 -19.08 14.53
CA GLU A 48 0.47 -19.62 13.32
C GLU A 48 -1.03 -19.87 13.54
N LEU A 49 -1.68 -18.95 14.25
CA LEU A 49 -3.08 -19.08 14.64
C LEU A 49 -4.02 -19.15 13.44
N ASP A 50 -3.68 -18.46 12.36
CA ASP A 50 -4.37 -18.47 11.06
C ASP A 50 -4.43 -19.88 10.46
N ARG A 51 -3.37 -20.68 10.63
CA ARG A 51 -3.31 -22.07 10.16
C ARG A 51 -4.12 -23.03 11.03
N ARG A 52 -4.28 -22.70 12.32
CA ARG A 52 -5.02 -23.53 13.28
C ARG A 52 -6.53 -23.27 13.25
N LEU A 53 -6.90 -22.03 12.95
CA LEU A 53 -8.27 -21.61 12.78
C LEU A 53 -8.68 -21.76 11.30
N HIS A 54 -8.84 -23.01 10.84
CA HIS A 54 -9.45 -23.28 9.53
C HIS A 54 -10.98 -23.32 9.71
N PRO A 55 -11.69 -22.23 9.45
CA PRO A 55 -13.12 -22.26 9.58
C PRO A 55 -13.74 -22.91 8.34
N ALA A 56 -14.74 -23.75 8.57
CA ALA A 56 -15.69 -24.13 7.53
C ALA A 56 -16.28 -22.88 6.81
N GLY A 57 -16.14 -21.69 7.37
CA GLY A 57 -16.45 -20.39 6.79
C GLY A 57 -15.50 -19.92 5.69
N ALA A 58 -14.27 -20.39 5.61
CA ALA A 58 -13.33 -19.95 4.56
C ALA A 58 -13.83 -20.33 3.16
N LEU A 59 -14.44 -21.49 3.00
CA LEU A 59 -15.04 -21.90 1.72
C LEU A 59 -16.23 -21.00 1.36
N LYS A 60 -17.05 -20.62 2.35
CA LYS A 60 -18.19 -19.72 2.15
C LYS A 60 -17.75 -18.30 1.81
N LEU A 61 -16.66 -17.81 2.45
CA LEU A 61 -16.04 -16.53 2.12
C LEU A 61 -15.39 -16.55 0.73
N ALA A 62 -14.69 -17.62 0.37
CA ALA A 62 -14.06 -17.77 -0.94
C ALA A 62 -15.12 -17.80 -2.06
N THR A 63 -16.25 -18.49 -1.87
CA THR A 63 -17.35 -18.51 -2.84
C THR A 63 -18.04 -17.14 -2.94
N LEU A 64 -18.27 -16.44 -1.83
CA LEU A 64 -18.82 -15.09 -1.82
C LEU A 64 -17.85 -14.06 -2.46
N ALA A 65 -16.55 -14.18 -2.22
CA ALA A 65 -15.52 -13.34 -2.83
C ALA A 65 -15.46 -13.59 -4.35
N ALA A 66 -15.51 -14.84 -4.79
CA ALA A 66 -15.55 -15.20 -6.21
C ALA A 66 -16.81 -14.66 -6.91
N LEU A 67 -17.97 -14.74 -6.25
CA LEU A 67 -19.24 -14.21 -6.78
C LEU A 67 -19.27 -12.67 -6.82
N ARG A 68 -18.65 -11.99 -5.85
CA ARG A 68 -18.64 -10.52 -5.77
C ARG A 68 -17.54 -9.87 -6.61
N ASN A 69 -16.55 -10.62 -7.04
CA ASN A 69 -15.38 -10.16 -7.78
C ASN A 69 -14.95 -8.71 -7.40
N PRO A 70 -14.23 -8.52 -6.27
CA PRO A 70 -13.85 -7.18 -5.80
C PRO A 70 -12.91 -6.47 -6.79
N GLN A 71 -12.27 -7.21 -7.71
CA GLN A 71 -11.37 -6.69 -8.75
C GLN A 71 -12.06 -6.47 -10.11
N SER A 72 -13.40 -6.39 -10.14
CA SER A 72 -14.12 -6.09 -11.39
C SER A 72 -13.77 -4.68 -11.89
N LEU A 73 -13.80 -4.45 -13.21
CA LEU A 73 -13.52 -3.14 -13.84
C LEU A 73 -14.35 -1.99 -13.22
N ARG A 74 -15.59 -2.26 -12.80
CA ARG A 74 -16.45 -1.29 -12.12
C ARG A 74 -15.95 -0.88 -10.73
N ARG A 75 -15.11 -1.72 -10.10
CA ARG A 75 -14.55 -1.51 -8.75
C ARG A 75 -13.07 -1.15 -8.76
N ALA A 76 -12.43 -1.12 -9.93
CA ALA A 76 -11.01 -0.80 -10.07
C ALA A 76 -10.62 0.54 -9.42
N PHE A 77 -11.53 1.51 -9.43
CA PHE A 77 -11.31 2.84 -8.85
C PHE A 77 -11.61 2.95 -7.34
N ILE A 78 -12.09 1.87 -6.68
CA ILE A 78 -12.39 1.92 -5.23
C ILE A 78 -11.11 2.09 -4.44
N VAL A 79 -10.03 1.40 -4.82
CA VAL A 79 -8.72 1.50 -4.16
C VAL A 79 -8.16 2.92 -4.31
N GLY A 80 -8.24 3.51 -5.52
CA GLY A 80 -7.83 4.88 -5.77
C GLY A 80 -8.52 5.85 -4.80
N ARG A 81 -9.85 5.79 -4.71
CA ARG A 81 -10.65 6.64 -3.83
C ARG A 81 -10.39 6.41 -2.34
N ALA A 82 -10.19 5.17 -1.93
CA ALA A 82 -10.00 4.85 -0.51
C ALA A 82 -8.59 5.15 0.01
N HIS A 83 -7.56 5.05 -0.85
CA HIS A 83 -6.16 5.16 -0.44
C HIS A 83 -5.47 6.45 -0.89
N TYR A 84 -5.83 7.00 -2.05
CA TYR A 84 -5.09 8.13 -2.65
C TYR A 84 -5.89 9.42 -2.68
N ASP A 85 -7.23 9.37 -2.57
CA ASP A 85 -8.08 10.57 -2.55
C ASP A 85 -8.28 11.11 -1.11
N ILE A 86 -7.44 10.72 -0.14
CA ILE A 86 -7.45 11.22 1.25
C ILE A 86 -6.94 12.68 1.31
N GLY A 87 -6.29 13.14 0.24
CA GLY A 87 -5.64 14.44 0.13
C GLY A 87 -4.11 14.34 0.12
N ASP A 88 -3.46 15.24 -0.59
CA ASP A 88 -2.00 15.22 -0.75
C ASP A 88 -1.25 15.68 0.50
N ASP A 89 -1.88 16.44 1.39
CA ASP A 89 -1.25 17.02 2.59
C ASP A 89 -0.51 15.99 3.45
N LEU A 90 -1.06 14.78 3.58
CA LEU A 90 -0.42 13.69 4.32
C LEU A 90 0.81 13.17 3.55
N PHE A 91 0.65 12.94 2.26
CA PHE A 91 1.69 12.38 1.42
C PHE A 91 2.84 13.35 1.21
N GLU A 92 2.58 14.64 1.03
CA GLU A 92 3.59 15.70 0.95
C GLU A 92 4.46 15.79 2.21
N ARG A 93 3.88 15.53 3.39
CA ARG A 93 4.62 15.52 4.66
C ARG A 93 5.39 14.23 4.91
N MET A 94 4.99 13.14 4.30
CA MET A 94 5.54 11.81 4.53
C MET A 94 6.56 11.39 3.48
N LEU A 95 6.36 11.81 2.23
CA LEU A 95 7.16 11.39 1.09
C LEU A 95 8.29 12.39 0.78
N ASP A 96 9.14 12.01 -0.15
CA ASP A 96 10.16 12.88 -0.72
C ASP A 96 9.54 13.92 -1.68
N THR A 97 10.37 14.84 -2.17
CA THR A 97 9.96 15.93 -3.08
C THR A 97 9.39 15.43 -4.42
N ARG A 98 9.63 14.19 -4.80
CA ARG A 98 9.09 13.56 -6.01
C ARG A 98 7.84 12.72 -5.74
N MET A 99 7.34 12.74 -4.50
CA MET A 99 6.15 12.00 -4.09
C MET A 99 6.23 10.49 -4.39
N ILE A 100 7.38 9.88 -4.13
CA ILE A 100 7.59 8.46 -4.40
C ILE A 100 7.06 7.61 -3.26
N TYR A 101 5.94 6.91 -3.49
CA TYR A 101 5.28 6.06 -2.49
C TYR A 101 5.67 4.59 -2.63
N SER A 102 6.97 4.34 -2.57
CA SER A 102 7.55 2.99 -2.54
C SER A 102 8.89 3.01 -1.81
N CYS A 103 9.40 1.84 -1.40
CA CYS A 103 10.63 1.78 -0.62
C CYS A 103 11.83 2.40 -1.38
N ALA A 104 12.69 3.10 -0.64
CA ALA A 104 13.88 3.74 -1.14
C ALA A 104 15.11 2.80 -1.09
N PHE A 105 16.19 3.17 -1.78
CA PHE A 105 17.46 2.44 -1.76
C PHE A 105 18.50 3.18 -0.92
N TRP A 106 18.76 2.65 0.28
CA TRP A 106 19.51 3.34 1.33
C TRP A 106 21.03 3.04 1.36
N ASP A 107 21.58 2.39 0.35
CA ASP A 107 22.98 1.90 0.38
C ASP A 107 23.99 2.98 0.82
N ARG A 108 23.84 4.22 0.34
CA ARG A 108 24.73 5.35 0.69
C ARG A 108 24.00 6.66 0.90
N ALA A 109 22.70 6.60 1.11
CA ALA A 109 21.88 7.79 1.25
C ALA A 109 21.80 8.25 2.70
N GLY A 110 21.92 9.55 2.94
CA GLY A 110 21.80 10.16 4.26
C GLY A 110 20.38 10.67 4.57
N ASP A 111 19.50 10.75 3.57
CA ASP A 111 18.12 11.23 3.68
C ASP A 111 17.20 10.52 2.70
N LEU A 112 15.88 10.71 2.87
CA LEU A 112 14.88 10.04 2.05
C LEU A 112 14.95 10.45 0.58
N ALA A 113 15.14 11.71 0.28
CA ALA A 113 15.17 12.21 -1.09
C ALA A 113 16.32 11.57 -1.88
N THR A 114 17.52 11.57 -1.30
CA THR A 114 18.71 10.93 -1.89
C THR A 114 18.50 9.41 -2.06
N ALA A 115 17.88 8.75 -1.08
CA ALA A 115 17.59 7.31 -1.16
C ALA A 115 16.56 7.00 -2.26
N GLN A 116 15.56 7.84 -2.45
CA GLN A 116 14.58 7.69 -3.53
C GLN A 116 15.21 7.94 -4.90
N GLU A 117 16.03 8.97 -5.06
CA GLU A 117 16.76 9.21 -6.32
C GLU A 117 17.70 8.04 -6.66
N ALA A 118 18.41 7.49 -5.67
CA ALA A 118 19.27 6.32 -5.87
C ALA A 118 18.46 5.09 -6.33
N LYS A 119 17.26 4.90 -5.80
CA LYS A 119 16.35 3.84 -6.24
C LYS A 119 15.88 4.06 -7.68
N LEU A 120 15.48 5.28 -8.03
CA LEU A 120 15.02 5.61 -9.38
C LEU A 120 16.13 5.43 -10.41
N ASP A 121 17.36 5.88 -10.09
CA ASP A 121 18.54 5.68 -10.94
C ASP A 121 18.84 4.18 -11.13
N LEU A 122 18.80 3.42 -10.05
CA LEU A 122 19.00 1.95 -10.10
C LEU A 122 17.97 1.28 -11.02
N VAL A 123 16.71 1.67 -10.93
CA VAL A 123 15.64 1.14 -11.79
C VAL A 123 15.88 1.51 -13.25
N CYS A 124 16.18 2.76 -13.56
CA CYS A 124 16.46 3.21 -14.92
C CYS A 124 17.67 2.48 -15.54
N ARG A 125 18.73 2.29 -14.76
CA ARG A 125 19.91 1.52 -15.22
C ARG A 125 19.59 0.04 -15.44
N LYS A 126 18.79 -0.57 -14.58
CA LYS A 126 18.37 -1.98 -14.75
C LYS A 126 17.49 -2.17 -15.99
N LEU A 127 16.68 -1.16 -16.32
CA LEU A 127 15.88 -1.16 -17.55
C LEU A 127 16.71 -0.82 -18.80
N GLY A 128 17.97 -0.40 -18.63
CA GLY A 128 18.83 -0.01 -19.74
C GLY A 128 18.31 1.23 -20.50
N LEU A 129 17.71 2.18 -19.78
CA LEU A 129 17.11 3.35 -20.40
C LEU A 129 18.15 4.21 -21.11
N ALA A 130 17.85 4.61 -22.36
CA ALA A 130 18.67 5.50 -23.17
C ALA A 130 17.78 6.58 -23.80
N SER A 131 18.40 7.72 -24.09
CA SER A 131 17.70 8.88 -24.67
C SER A 131 16.92 8.51 -25.94
N GLY A 132 15.70 9.03 -26.04
CA GLY A 132 14.79 8.77 -27.14
C GLY A 132 13.95 7.49 -27.01
N MET A 133 14.17 6.67 -26.00
CA MET A 133 13.30 5.52 -25.72
C MET A 133 11.92 5.98 -25.22
N ARG A 134 10.89 5.17 -25.51
CA ARG A 134 9.55 5.33 -24.97
C ARG A 134 9.31 4.33 -23.85
N VAL A 135 8.82 4.80 -22.72
CA VAL A 135 8.56 4.02 -21.49
C VAL A 135 7.08 4.11 -21.14
N LEU A 136 6.50 3.00 -20.76
CA LEU A 136 5.16 2.94 -20.14
C LEU A 136 5.34 2.67 -18.64
N ASP A 137 4.86 3.61 -17.81
CA ASP A 137 4.82 3.48 -16.34
C ASP A 137 3.41 3.11 -15.88
N ILE A 138 3.23 1.86 -15.46
CA ILE A 138 1.94 1.32 -15.01
C ILE A 138 1.82 1.47 -13.50
N GLY A 139 0.95 2.39 -13.04
CA GLY A 139 0.86 2.79 -11.64
C GLY A 139 1.82 3.92 -11.32
N CYS A 140 1.88 4.93 -12.17
CA CYS A 140 2.84 6.03 -12.11
C CYS A 140 2.71 6.93 -10.85
N GLY A 141 1.67 6.75 -10.04
CA GLY A 141 1.43 7.61 -8.88
C GLY A 141 1.33 9.08 -9.28
N TRP A 142 2.02 9.93 -8.55
CA TRP A 142 2.14 11.38 -8.84
C TRP A 142 3.15 11.72 -9.95
N GLY A 143 3.64 10.72 -10.68
CA GLY A 143 4.52 10.94 -11.84
C GLY A 143 6.00 11.12 -11.53
N GLY A 144 6.43 11.05 -10.27
CA GLY A 144 7.83 11.34 -9.89
C GLY A 144 8.86 10.42 -10.54
N ALA A 145 8.55 9.14 -10.75
CA ALA A 145 9.45 8.23 -11.47
C ALA A 145 9.51 8.55 -12.96
N ALA A 146 8.38 8.89 -13.57
CA ALA A 146 8.30 9.32 -14.97
C ALA A 146 9.10 10.59 -15.20
N GLN A 147 8.92 11.60 -14.34
CA GLN A 147 9.66 12.86 -14.40
C GLN A 147 11.17 12.61 -14.26
N PHE A 148 11.60 11.82 -13.25
CA PHE A 148 13.01 11.50 -13.07
C PHE A 148 13.63 10.83 -14.30
N ALA A 149 12.93 9.85 -14.88
CA ALA A 149 13.42 9.14 -16.06
C ALA A 149 13.53 10.07 -17.28
N ALA A 150 12.55 10.93 -17.49
CA ALA A 150 12.59 11.93 -18.57
C ALA A 150 13.73 12.93 -18.39
N GLU A 151 13.89 13.49 -17.18
CA GLU A 151 14.93 14.49 -16.87
C GLU A 151 16.35 13.91 -16.96
N ARG A 152 16.57 12.73 -16.41
CA ARG A 152 17.92 12.16 -16.27
C ARG A 152 18.36 11.29 -17.43
N TYR A 153 17.42 10.64 -18.10
CA TYR A 153 17.70 9.65 -19.14
C TYR A 153 17.19 10.09 -20.52
N GLY A 154 16.46 11.21 -20.61
CA GLY A 154 15.98 11.74 -21.90
C GLY A 154 14.98 10.82 -22.59
N VAL A 155 14.20 10.07 -21.82
CA VAL A 155 13.16 9.17 -22.33
C VAL A 155 11.80 9.87 -22.39
N GLU A 156 10.92 9.39 -23.27
CA GLU A 156 9.52 9.78 -23.32
C GLU A 156 8.68 8.81 -22.47
N VAL A 157 8.03 9.31 -21.43
CA VAL A 157 7.26 8.44 -20.51
C VAL A 157 5.77 8.68 -20.65
N THR A 158 5.01 7.59 -20.80
CA THR A 158 3.56 7.59 -20.68
C THR A 158 3.20 6.93 -19.37
N GLY A 159 2.64 7.69 -18.41
CA GLY A 159 2.17 7.18 -17.12
C GLY A 159 0.69 6.85 -17.16
N ILE A 160 0.29 5.76 -16.47
CA ILE A 160 -1.12 5.45 -16.21
C ILE A 160 -1.33 5.17 -14.73
N THR A 161 -2.44 5.66 -14.16
CA THR A 161 -2.84 5.43 -12.77
C THR A 161 -4.34 5.22 -12.67
N VAL A 162 -4.79 4.56 -11.59
CA VAL A 162 -6.23 4.38 -11.26
C VAL A 162 -6.79 5.52 -10.41
N SER A 163 -5.94 6.41 -9.90
CA SER A 163 -6.36 7.59 -9.14
C SER A 163 -6.47 8.80 -10.07
N LYS A 164 -7.68 9.37 -10.14
CA LYS A 164 -7.92 10.59 -10.91
C LYS A 164 -7.09 11.75 -10.36
N HIS A 165 -6.99 11.85 -9.05
CA HIS A 165 -6.25 12.90 -8.36
C HIS A 165 -4.75 12.83 -8.69
N GLN A 166 -4.14 11.64 -8.63
CA GLN A 166 -2.75 11.45 -9.03
C GLN A 166 -2.51 11.79 -10.50
N ALA A 167 -3.44 11.42 -11.39
CA ALA A 167 -3.33 11.75 -12.82
C ALA A 167 -3.37 13.26 -13.07
N GLU A 168 -4.21 14.00 -12.35
CA GLU A 168 -4.29 15.47 -12.44
C GLU A 168 -3.02 16.14 -11.89
N ALA A 169 -2.43 15.59 -10.82
CA ALA A 169 -1.20 16.11 -10.23
C ALA A 169 0.05 15.80 -11.08
N ALA A 170 0.03 14.69 -11.85
CA ALA A 170 1.15 14.25 -12.68
C ALA A 170 1.18 14.90 -14.08
N ALA A 171 0.12 15.62 -14.48
CA ALA A 171 -0.01 16.25 -15.81
C ALA A 171 0.63 17.64 -15.87
#